data_45387bda8076ceac97ab886498eafb7b
#
_entry.id   45387bda8076ceac97ab886498eafb7b
#
_cell.length_a   1.000
_cell.length_b   1.000
_cell.length_c   1.000
_cell.angle_alpha   90.00
_cell.angle_beta   90.00
_cell.angle_gamma   90.00
#
_symmetry.space_group_name_H-M   'P 1'
#
loop_
_entity.id
_entity.type
_entity.pdbx_description
1 polymer ?
#
loop_
_entity_poly.entity_id
_entity_poly.type
_entity_poly.pdbx_seq_one_letter_code
_entity_poly.pdbx_strand_id
1 'polypeptide(L)'
;MKTFKELKNDVYEIAQTKFGQLTDEVRQRLDSELDGIEKYGRTELFVTLWRLFMDLSEKDICVKLRPLNGYSVSLVSYLLGISLFNPMEHPNIITERYVLNTLREVARVDLRIDVNKPEMIVQLVYDYGYEYVRDSILKTHTLKIKSQYEESADFSLTYEYRPNSCRLQRAHHDIMADSLFKIPYDDIDVYENINDLYLHGITTKCYPPITLEALRLIRPTSLNELTEALAFKSENQYDDLMKYLMNRLHENFTSTGRSEVDEMLSHTHGVVLFSKQRTECLKWTNRSYWSDEDEWQAYKERVKGLLKAGPIENKCDIYLEAHNLYKLAYIRLHYPDQYSNILNTK
;
A
#
# COMPACT_ATOMS: atom_id res chain seq x y z
N MET A 1 17.53 -24.19 -6.00
CA MET A 1 16.54 -23.09 -6.07
C MET A 1 15.24 -23.68 -6.57
N LYS A 2 14.06 -23.24 -6.04
CA LYS A 2 12.77 -23.75 -6.54
C LYS A 2 12.53 -23.25 -7.97
N THR A 3 12.07 -24.15 -8.83
CA THR A 3 11.66 -23.83 -10.20
C THR A 3 10.30 -23.13 -10.19
N PHE A 4 9.90 -22.50 -11.31
CA PHE A 4 8.57 -21.92 -11.45
C PHE A 4 7.46 -22.96 -11.21
N LYS A 5 7.63 -24.19 -11.71
CA LYS A 5 6.67 -25.27 -11.53
C LYS A 5 6.47 -25.63 -10.05
N GLU A 6 7.55 -25.65 -9.27
CA GLU A 6 7.49 -25.91 -7.83
C GLU A 6 6.81 -24.75 -7.11
N LEU A 7 7.16 -23.49 -7.43
CA LEU A 7 6.49 -22.31 -6.89
C LEU A 7 4.98 -22.32 -7.18
N LYS A 8 4.59 -22.63 -8.43
CA LYS A 8 3.16 -22.72 -8.83
C LYS A 8 2.42 -23.77 -8.01
N ASN A 9 2.99 -24.94 -7.83
CA ASN A 9 2.40 -26.02 -7.04
C ASN A 9 2.21 -25.62 -5.57
N ASP A 10 3.24 -25.04 -4.94
CA ASP A 10 3.17 -24.59 -3.55
C ASP A 10 2.10 -23.51 -3.37
N VAL A 11 2.03 -22.55 -4.28
CA VAL A 11 1.03 -21.47 -4.22
C VAL A 11 -0.39 -22.01 -4.33
N TYR A 12 -0.63 -23.01 -5.19
CA TYR A 12 -1.94 -23.65 -5.31
C TYR A 12 -2.30 -24.48 -4.07
N GLU A 13 -1.36 -25.18 -3.47
CA GLU A 13 -1.56 -25.93 -2.22
C GLU A 13 -1.91 -24.99 -1.07
N ILE A 14 -1.18 -23.88 -0.95
CA ILE A 14 -1.46 -22.83 0.05
C ILE A 14 -2.83 -22.20 -0.21
N ALA A 15 -3.18 -21.92 -1.47
CA ALA A 15 -4.47 -21.36 -1.83
C ALA A 15 -5.63 -22.30 -1.43
N GLN A 16 -5.50 -23.59 -1.69
CA GLN A 16 -6.48 -24.58 -1.27
C GLN A 16 -6.62 -24.66 0.26
N THR A 17 -5.49 -24.56 0.97
CA THR A 17 -5.49 -24.56 2.44
C THR A 17 -6.18 -23.32 3.01
N LYS A 18 -5.89 -22.12 2.44
CA LYS A 18 -6.46 -20.85 2.93
C LYS A 18 -7.92 -20.61 2.54
N PHE A 19 -8.29 -20.96 1.31
CA PHE A 19 -9.63 -20.66 0.75
C PHE A 19 -10.56 -21.87 0.71
N GLY A 20 -10.04 -23.08 0.93
CA GLY A 20 -10.80 -24.31 0.70
C GLY A 20 -11.03 -24.54 -0.81
N GLN A 21 -12.28 -24.61 -1.23
CA GLN A 21 -12.60 -24.72 -2.66
C GLN A 21 -12.34 -23.38 -3.36
N LEU A 22 -11.41 -23.37 -4.33
CA LEU A 22 -11.10 -22.18 -5.10
C LEU A 22 -12.23 -21.85 -6.07
N THR A 23 -12.73 -20.61 -6.00
CA THR A 23 -13.67 -20.08 -7.00
C THR A 23 -12.97 -19.85 -8.34
N ASP A 24 -13.75 -19.73 -9.42
CA ASP A 24 -13.18 -19.44 -10.75
C ASP A 24 -12.45 -18.09 -10.78
N GLU A 25 -12.96 -17.10 -10.07
CA GLU A 25 -12.33 -15.77 -9.93
C GLU A 25 -10.95 -15.84 -9.27
N VAL A 26 -10.84 -16.60 -8.16
CA VAL A 26 -9.56 -16.81 -7.48
C VAL A 26 -8.58 -17.57 -8.38
N ARG A 27 -9.06 -18.61 -9.10
CA ARG A 27 -8.22 -19.37 -10.05
C ARG A 27 -7.71 -18.47 -11.18
N GLN A 28 -8.60 -17.73 -11.83
CA GLN A 28 -8.26 -16.84 -12.93
C GLN A 28 -7.23 -15.79 -12.48
N ARG A 29 -7.45 -15.15 -11.33
CA ARG A 29 -6.52 -14.18 -10.77
C ARG A 29 -5.16 -14.80 -10.49
N LEU A 30 -5.13 -15.99 -9.90
CA LEU A 30 -3.92 -16.70 -9.53
C LEU A 30 -3.11 -17.13 -10.76
N ASP A 31 -3.78 -17.71 -11.78
CA ASP A 31 -3.14 -18.10 -13.03
C ASP A 31 -2.53 -16.88 -13.74
N SER A 32 -3.27 -15.79 -13.82
CA SER A 32 -2.79 -14.57 -14.47
C SER A 32 -1.56 -13.96 -13.76
N GLU A 33 -1.55 -13.92 -12.43
CA GLU A 33 -0.39 -13.41 -11.69
C GLU A 33 0.82 -14.34 -11.81
N LEU A 34 0.61 -15.68 -11.75
CA LEU A 34 1.68 -16.66 -11.93
C LEU A 34 2.27 -16.61 -13.34
N ASP A 35 1.43 -16.54 -14.38
CA ASP A 35 1.88 -16.38 -15.76
C ASP A 35 2.67 -15.07 -15.94
N GLY A 36 2.26 -14.00 -15.27
CA GLY A 36 3.01 -12.74 -15.23
C GLY A 36 4.37 -12.90 -14.53
N ILE A 37 4.44 -13.61 -13.42
CA ILE A 37 5.69 -13.89 -12.69
C ILE A 37 6.67 -14.66 -13.57
N GLU A 38 6.21 -15.70 -14.28
CA GLU A 38 7.03 -16.47 -15.21
C GLU A 38 7.48 -15.61 -16.39
N LYS A 39 6.51 -14.97 -17.07
CA LYS A 39 6.75 -14.17 -18.28
C LYS A 39 7.76 -13.05 -18.07
N TYR A 40 7.75 -12.41 -16.90
CA TYR A 40 8.65 -11.30 -16.60
C TYR A 40 9.89 -11.72 -15.81
N GLY A 41 10.14 -13.03 -15.64
CA GLY A 41 11.33 -13.56 -14.97
C GLY A 41 11.39 -13.24 -13.47
N ARG A 42 10.24 -13.19 -12.78
CA ARG A 42 10.14 -12.82 -11.36
C ARG A 42 10.13 -14.02 -10.40
N THR A 43 10.25 -15.24 -10.90
CA THR A 43 10.19 -16.46 -10.09
C THR A 43 11.20 -16.45 -8.94
N GLU A 44 12.45 -16.13 -9.24
CA GLU A 44 13.51 -16.08 -8.24
C GLU A 44 13.24 -15.03 -7.16
N LEU A 45 12.72 -13.86 -7.56
CA LEU A 45 12.32 -12.79 -6.67
C LEU A 45 11.28 -13.29 -5.65
N PHE A 46 10.20 -13.92 -6.11
CA PHE A 46 9.16 -14.43 -5.24
C PHE A 46 9.65 -15.56 -4.32
N VAL A 47 10.46 -16.47 -4.81
CA VAL A 47 11.04 -17.55 -4.00
C VAL A 47 11.96 -17.00 -2.92
N THR A 48 12.77 -16.00 -3.24
CA THR A 48 13.70 -15.38 -2.29
C THR A 48 12.94 -14.57 -1.23
N LEU A 49 11.93 -13.78 -1.65
CA LEU A 49 11.06 -13.06 -0.73
C LEU A 49 10.35 -14.02 0.23
N TRP A 50 9.76 -15.08 -0.31
CA TRP A 50 9.05 -16.07 0.50
C TRP A 50 9.94 -16.68 1.58
N ARG A 51 11.15 -17.13 1.21
CA ARG A 51 12.12 -17.65 2.17
C ARG A 51 12.52 -16.63 3.22
N LEU A 52 12.83 -15.41 2.78
CA LEU A 52 13.20 -14.31 3.68
C LEU A 52 12.08 -14.03 4.70
N PHE A 53 10.84 -13.98 4.25
CA PHE A 53 9.70 -13.73 5.14
C PHE A 53 9.46 -14.87 6.11
N MET A 54 9.61 -16.14 5.69
CA MET A 54 9.55 -17.29 6.58
C MET A 54 10.63 -17.23 7.66
N ASP A 55 11.88 -17.01 7.28
CA ASP A 55 13.00 -16.95 8.22
C ASP A 55 12.88 -15.78 9.21
N LEU A 56 12.39 -14.63 8.73
CA LEU A 56 12.15 -13.48 9.60
C LEU A 56 10.99 -13.74 10.58
N SER A 57 9.94 -14.42 10.11
CA SER A 57 8.83 -14.82 10.97
C SER A 57 9.27 -15.83 12.05
N GLU A 58 10.07 -16.83 11.69
CA GLU A 58 10.63 -17.79 12.66
C GLU A 58 11.52 -17.13 13.72
N LYS A 59 12.22 -16.07 13.34
CA LYS A 59 13.08 -15.27 14.24
C LYS A 59 12.31 -14.17 14.98
N ASP A 60 10.99 -14.12 14.83
CA ASP A 60 10.12 -13.14 15.45
C ASP A 60 10.44 -11.68 15.04
N ILE A 61 10.91 -11.51 13.82
CA ILE A 61 11.20 -10.21 13.21
C ILE A 61 10.03 -9.79 12.33
N CYS A 62 9.42 -8.66 12.66
CA CYS A 62 8.32 -8.09 11.88
C CYS A 62 8.85 -7.38 10.64
N VAL A 63 8.37 -7.81 9.46
CA VAL A 63 8.73 -7.20 8.17
C VAL A 63 7.53 -6.51 7.58
N LYS A 64 7.72 -5.28 7.14
CA LYS A 64 6.75 -4.59 6.27
C LYS A 64 7.32 -4.54 4.86
N LEU A 65 6.55 -5.09 3.90
CA LEU A 65 6.63 -4.54 2.56
C LEU A 65 6.24 -3.07 2.66
N ARG A 66 7.07 -2.17 2.17
CA ARG A 66 6.56 -0.84 1.90
C ARG A 66 5.49 -1.00 0.83
N PRO A 67 4.25 -0.51 1.09
CA PRO A 67 3.17 -0.61 0.14
C PRO A 67 3.44 0.36 -1.01
N LEU A 68 4.27 0.00 -1.95
CA LEU A 68 4.64 0.94 -3.00
C LEU A 68 4.50 0.35 -4.40
N ASN A 69 4.02 -0.89 -4.49
CA ASN A 69 3.88 -1.53 -5.79
C ASN A 69 2.92 -2.72 -5.75
N GLY A 70 2.57 -3.27 -6.90
CA GLY A 70 1.67 -4.40 -7.01
C GLY A 70 2.14 -5.67 -6.30
N TYR A 71 3.39 -5.75 -5.82
CA TYR A 71 3.86 -6.89 -5.02
C TYR A 71 3.15 -6.96 -3.67
N SER A 72 2.86 -5.82 -3.03
CA SER A 72 2.17 -5.80 -1.73
C SER A 72 0.68 -6.10 -1.82
N VAL A 73 0.11 -6.06 -3.03
CA VAL A 73 -1.31 -6.34 -3.30
C VAL A 73 -1.52 -7.50 -4.27
N SER A 74 -0.48 -8.30 -4.50
CA SER A 74 -0.53 -9.53 -5.28
C SER A 74 -1.19 -10.66 -4.49
N LEU A 75 -2.05 -11.43 -5.12
CA LEU A 75 -2.63 -12.63 -4.54
C LEU A 75 -1.55 -13.68 -4.23
N VAL A 76 -0.56 -13.82 -5.11
CA VAL A 76 0.59 -14.72 -4.88
C VAL A 76 1.38 -14.26 -3.65
N SER A 77 1.65 -12.97 -3.49
CA SER A 77 2.32 -12.44 -2.30
C SER A 77 1.53 -12.68 -1.01
N TYR A 78 0.20 -12.54 -1.05
CA TYR A 78 -0.67 -12.85 0.08
C TYR A 78 -0.61 -14.32 0.48
N LEU A 79 -0.69 -15.22 -0.49
CA LEU A 79 -0.62 -16.66 -0.24
C LEU A 79 0.71 -17.08 0.36
N LEU A 80 1.81 -16.54 -0.14
CA LEU A 80 3.16 -16.83 0.35
C LEU A 80 3.49 -16.13 1.70
N GLY A 81 2.57 -15.36 2.28
CA GLY A 81 2.81 -14.63 3.52
C GLY A 81 3.76 -13.43 3.37
N ILE A 82 4.09 -13.05 2.14
CA ILE A 82 4.88 -11.85 1.83
C ILE A 82 4.04 -10.59 2.06
N SER A 83 2.75 -10.66 1.77
CA SER A 83 1.76 -9.62 2.05
C SER A 83 0.67 -10.15 2.97
N LEU A 84 0.16 -9.26 3.83
CA LEU A 84 -0.99 -9.57 4.70
C LEU A 84 -2.32 -9.14 4.07
N PHE A 85 -2.27 -8.47 2.94
CA PHE A 85 -3.43 -7.94 2.27
C PHE A 85 -4.01 -8.96 1.27
N ASN A 86 -5.27 -9.35 1.47
CA ASN A 86 -6.00 -10.20 0.55
C ASN A 86 -6.65 -9.35 -0.57
N PRO A 87 -6.12 -9.36 -1.80
CA PRO A 87 -6.68 -8.53 -2.88
C PRO A 87 -8.08 -8.99 -3.32
N MET A 88 -8.48 -10.23 -3.00
CA MET A 88 -9.80 -10.75 -3.36
C MET A 88 -10.93 -10.15 -2.53
N GLU A 89 -10.63 -9.51 -1.40
CA GLU A 89 -11.61 -8.75 -0.62
C GLU A 89 -12.00 -7.43 -1.30
N HIS A 90 -11.14 -6.90 -2.19
CA HIS A 90 -11.30 -5.59 -2.82
C HIS A 90 -10.97 -5.61 -4.33
N PRO A 91 -11.58 -6.51 -5.14
CA PRO A 91 -11.17 -6.74 -6.52
C PRO A 91 -11.37 -5.53 -7.44
N ASN A 92 -12.34 -4.66 -7.13
CA ASN A 92 -12.63 -3.46 -7.90
C ASN A 92 -11.57 -2.36 -7.75
N ILE A 93 -10.81 -2.36 -6.64
CA ILE A 93 -9.77 -1.37 -6.35
C ILE A 93 -8.41 -1.94 -6.72
N ILE A 94 -8.15 -3.17 -6.31
CA ILE A 94 -6.89 -3.87 -6.55
C ILE A 94 -7.03 -4.76 -7.77
N THR A 95 -6.95 -4.14 -8.93
CA THR A 95 -7.11 -4.86 -10.20
C THR A 95 -5.88 -5.71 -10.53
N GLU A 96 -6.10 -6.84 -11.18
CA GLU A 96 -5.06 -7.69 -11.77
C GLU A 96 -4.09 -6.89 -12.63
N ARG A 97 -4.61 -5.99 -13.47
CA ARG A 97 -3.80 -5.14 -14.34
C ARG A 97 -2.75 -4.31 -13.58
N TYR A 98 -3.07 -3.86 -12.38
CA TYR A 98 -2.13 -3.12 -11.55
C TYR A 98 -0.95 -4.00 -11.13
N VAL A 99 -1.21 -5.23 -10.69
CA VAL A 99 -0.17 -6.20 -10.32
C VAL A 99 0.70 -6.56 -11.53
N LEU A 100 0.08 -6.90 -12.67
CA LEU A 100 0.80 -7.27 -13.89
C LEU A 100 1.69 -6.13 -14.43
N ASN A 101 1.23 -4.88 -14.36
CA ASN A 101 2.05 -3.73 -14.72
C ASN A 101 3.27 -3.60 -13.80
N THR A 102 3.09 -3.80 -12.50
CA THR A 102 4.21 -3.77 -11.55
C THR A 102 5.22 -4.89 -11.85
N LEU A 103 4.75 -6.12 -12.06
CA LEU A 103 5.62 -7.25 -12.40
C LEU A 103 6.45 -6.98 -13.67
N ARG A 104 5.86 -6.26 -14.65
CA ARG A 104 6.54 -5.88 -15.89
C ARG A 104 7.57 -4.78 -15.68
N GLU A 105 7.22 -3.72 -14.94
CA GLU A 105 7.95 -2.47 -14.90
C GLU A 105 8.96 -2.39 -13.75
N VAL A 106 8.68 -3.08 -12.65
CA VAL A 106 9.47 -2.98 -11.42
C VAL A 106 10.27 -4.25 -11.20
N ALA A 107 11.56 -4.21 -11.48
CA ALA A 107 12.48 -5.32 -11.22
C ALA A 107 12.99 -5.33 -9.76
N ARG A 108 12.86 -4.21 -9.05
CA ARG A 108 13.40 -4.02 -7.71
C ARG A 108 12.27 -3.91 -6.69
N VAL A 109 12.42 -4.60 -5.57
CA VAL A 109 11.51 -4.49 -4.43
C VAL A 109 12.24 -3.86 -3.26
N ASP A 110 11.67 -2.79 -2.73
CA ASP A 110 12.17 -2.16 -1.51
C ASP A 110 11.42 -2.73 -0.30
N LEU A 111 12.17 -3.44 0.54
CA LEU A 111 11.67 -3.97 1.81
C LEU A 111 12.08 -3.03 2.94
N ARG A 112 11.12 -2.73 3.81
CA ARG A 112 11.42 -2.03 5.05
C ARG A 112 11.21 -2.98 6.22
N ILE A 113 12.29 -3.18 6.98
CA ILE A 113 12.27 -3.94 8.21
C ILE A 113 12.42 -2.96 9.37
N ASP A 114 11.47 -2.99 10.30
CA ASP A 114 11.63 -2.32 11.58
C ASP A 114 12.21 -3.34 12.55
N VAL A 115 13.44 -3.13 12.97
CA VAL A 115 14.15 -4.07 13.86
C VAL A 115 14.32 -3.50 15.24
N ASN A 116 14.05 -4.35 16.23
CA ASN A 116 14.39 -4.10 17.63
C ASN A 116 15.81 -4.60 17.99
N LYS A 117 16.41 -5.47 17.16
CA LYS A 117 17.73 -6.07 17.35
C LYS A 117 18.55 -6.01 16.05
N PRO A 118 19.33 -4.94 15.85
CA PRO A 118 20.10 -4.75 14.60
C PRO A 118 21.08 -5.91 14.29
N GLU A 119 21.61 -6.57 15.31
CA GLU A 119 22.53 -7.70 15.18
C GLU A 119 21.92 -8.90 14.46
N MET A 120 20.60 -9.09 14.53
CA MET A 120 19.93 -10.17 13.79
C MET A 120 19.91 -9.93 12.28
N ILE A 121 19.94 -8.68 11.84
CA ILE A 121 20.05 -8.34 10.43
C ILE A 121 21.43 -8.66 9.89
N VAL A 122 22.46 -8.40 10.68
CA VAL A 122 23.84 -8.73 10.30
C VAL A 122 23.96 -10.25 10.09
N GLN A 123 23.35 -11.06 10.95
CA GLN A 123 23.34 -12.51 10.81
C GLN A 123 22.60 -12.96 9.54
N LEU A 124 21.43 -12.38 9.24
CA LEU A 124 20.69 -12.67 8.01
C LEU A 124 21.51 -12.32 6.76
N VAL A 125 22.25 -11.20 6.79
CA VAL A 125 23.14 -10.80 5.69
C VAL A 125 24.17 -11.89 5.41
N TYR A 126 24.81 -12.42 6.47
CA TYR A 126 25.80 -13.48 6.34
C TYR A 126 25.18 -14.80 5.86
N ASP A 127 24.04 -15.19 6.43
CA ASP A 127 23.36 -16.45 6.12
C ASP A 127 22.87 -16.50 4.65
N TYR A 128 22.54 -15.37 4.06
CA TYR A 128 22.04 -15.26 2.68
C TYR A 128 23.10 -14.73 1.67
N GLY A 129 24.31 -14.41 2.12
CA GLY A 129 25.36 -13.91 1.25
C GLY A 129 25.09 -12.52 0.67
N TYR A 130 24.39 -11.67 1.41
CA TYR A 130 24.04 -10.31 0.98
C TYR A 130 25.21 -9.33 1.12
N GLU A 131 25.28 -8.36 0.21
CA GLU A 131 26.21 -7.26 0.34
C GLU A 131 25.62 -6.15 1.23
N TYR A 132 26.37 -5.78 2.26
CA TYR A 132 25.98 -4.74 3.19
C TYR A 132 26.48 -3.37 2.73
N VAL A 133 25.56 -2.44 2.47
CA VAL A 133 25.90 -1.04 2.17
C VAL A 133 25.33 -0.15 3.27
N ARG A 134 26.21 0.51 4.02
CA ARG A 134 25.82 1.47 5.04
C ARG A 134 25.66 2.86 4.41
N ASP A 135 24.45 3.41 4.43
CA ASP A 135 24.23 4.83 4.13
C ASP A 135 24.30 5.64 5.44
N SER A 136 25.38 6.41 5.59
CA SER A 136 25.63 7.21 6.80
C SER A 136 24.82 8.50 6.84
N ILE A 137 24.26 8.95 5.71
CA ILE A 137 23.55 10.24 5.62
C ILE A 137 22.12 10.12 6.17
N LEU A 138 21.46 9.00 5.90
CA LEU A 138 20.04 8.81 6.27
C LEU A 138 19.87 8.03 7.57
N LYS A 139 20.92 7.60 8.27
CA LYS A 139 20.87 6.64 9.40
C LYS A 139 20.10 5.35 9.03
N THR A 140 19.96 5.09 7.76
CA THR A 140 19.32 3.90 7.21
C THR A 140 20.41 2.95 6.74
N HIS A 141 20.18 1.68 6.97
CA HIS A 141 21.08 0.64 6.48
C HIS A 141 20.38 -0.02 5.30
N THR A 142 20.95 0.08 4.13
CA THR A 142 20.42 -0.57 2.93
C THR A 142 21.20 -1.83 2.69
N LEU A 143 20.53 -2.97 2.71
CA LEU A 143 21.05 -4.24 2.28
C LEU A 143 20.72 -4.41 0.80
N LYS A 144 21.74 -4.51 -0.03
CA LYS A 144 21.56 -4.91 -1.42
C LYS A 144 21.72 -6.42 -1.48
N ILE A 145 20.69 -7.09 -1.89
CA ILE A 145 20.74 -8.50 -2.22
C ILE A 145 21.18 -8.56 -3.67
N LYS A 146 22.43 -8.95 -3.89
CA LYS A 146 22.85 -9.39 -5.22
C LYS A 146 22.44 -10.84 -5.36
N SER A 147 21.63 -11.14 -6.36
CA SER A 147 21.51 -12.50 -6.83
C SER A 147 22.88 -13.01 -7.27
N GLN A 148 23.15 -14.27 -7.02
CA GLN A 148 24.36 -14.94 -7.57
C GLN A 148 24.31 -15.04 -9.11
N TYR A 149 23.22 -14.60 -9.73
CA TYR A 149 22.98 -14.63 -11.17
C TYR A 149 22.91 -13.17 -11.67
N GLU A 150 23.78 -12.81 -12.59
CA GLU A 150 24.10 -11.45 -13.05
C GLU A 150 22.92 -10.61 -13.60
N GLU A 151 21.71 -11.16 -13.79
CA GLU A 151 20.58 -10.48 -14.40
C GLU A 151 19.30 -10.42 -13.53
N SER A 152 19.33 -10.91 -12.31
CA SER A 152 18.11 -11.00 -11.50
C SER A 152 17.93 -9.84 -10.54
N ALA A 153 16.70 -9.54 -10.31
CA ALA A 153 16.12 -8.45 -9.54
C ALA A 153 16.95 -8.02 -8.32
N ASP A 154 17.41 -6.78 -8.33
CA ASP A 154 18.01 -6.14 -7.16
C ASP A 154 16.93 -5.95 -6.08
N PHE A 155 17.16 -6.57 -4.93
CA PHE A 155 16.45 -6.20 -3.72
C PHE A 155 17.18 -5.07 -3.01
N SER A 156 16.46 -4.10 -2.50
CA SER A 156 16.99 -3.28 -1.45
C SER A 156 16.18 -3.53 -0.18
N LEU A 157 16.88 -3.93 0.86
CA LEU A 157 16.35 -4.05 2.19
C LEU A 157 16.78 -2.82 2.98
N THR A 158 15.85 -1.92 3.26
CA THR A 158 16.10 -0.79 4.15
C THR A 158 15.59 -1.15 5.52
N TYR A 159 16.42 -1.10 6.54
CA TYR A 159 15.97 -1.28 7.92
C TYR A 159 16.11 0.02 8.71
N GLU A 160 15.15 0.28 9.55
CA GLU A 160 15.14 1.41 10.46
C GLU A 160 15.05 0.87 11.89
N TYR A 161 16.00 1.28 12.73
CA TYR A 161 15.95 0.92 14.14
C TYR A 161 14.90 1.77 14.85
N ARG A 162 13.81 1.12 15.27
CA ARG A 162 12.72 1.75 16.03
C ARG A 162 12.36 0.87 17.23
N PRO A 163 13.01 1.05 18.37
CA PRO A 163 12.84 0.18 19.55
C PRO A 163 11.41 0.10 20.07
N ASN A 164 10.57 1.11 19.78
CA ASN A 164 9.19 1.18 20.28
C ASN A 164 8.11 0.90 19.21
N SER A 165 8.48 0.80 17.93
CA SER A 165 7.50 0.58 16.85
C SER A 165 7.17 -0.90 16.64
N CYS A 166 8.06 -1.79 17.06
CA CYS A 166 7.88 -3.23 16.89
C CYS A 166 6.65 -3.79 17.64
N ARG A 167 6.27 -3.21 18.78
CA ARG A 167 5.08 -3.68 19.51
C ARG A 167 3.78 -3.41 18.74
N LEU A 168 3.63 -2.21 18.21
CA LEU A 168 2.46 -1.82 17.40
C LEU A 168 2.40 -2.59 16.09
N GLN A 169 3.55 -2.93 15.52
CA GLN A 169 3.64 -3.63 14.24
C GLN A 169 3.43 -5.12 14.38
N ARG A 170 3.89 -5.71 15.48
CA ARG A 170 3.61 -7.11 15.82
C ARG A 170 2.12 -7.30 16.09
N ALA A 171 1.52 -6.39 16.88
CA ALA A 171 0.08 -6.32 17.06
C ALA A 171 -0.65 -6.23 15.71
N HIS A 172 -0.18 -5.40 14.79
CA HIS A 172 -0.71 -5.32 13.44
C HIS A 172 -0.57 -6.63 12.66
N HIS A 173 0.58 -7.29 12.77
CA HIS A 173 0.83 -8.56 12.07
C HIS A 173 -0.08 -9.66 12.62
N ASP A 174 -0.18 -9.78 13.94
CA ASP A 174 -1.01 -10.78 14.59
C ASP A 174 -2.51 -10.54 14.31
N ILE A 175 -2.95 -9.29 14.34
CA ILE A 175 -4.31 -8.87 13.96
C ILE A 175 -4.59 -9.16 12.48
N MET A 176 -3.63 -8.96 11.60
CA MET A 176 -3.81 -9.15 10.16
C MET A 176 -3.68 -10.62 9.74
N ALA A 177 -2.88 -11.41 10.47
CA ALA A 177 -2.74 -12.84 10.24
C ALA A 177 -3.94 -13.66 10.75
N ASP A 178 -4.72 -13.07 11.67
CA ASP A 178 -5.86 -13.74 12.27
C ASP A 178 -7.07 -13.67 11.32
N SER A 179 -7.18 -14.65 10.43
CA SER A 179 -8.33 -14.86 9.54
C SER A 179 -9.65 -15.14 10.29
N LEU A 180 -9.62 -15.11 11.63
CA LEU A 180 -10.78 -15.36 12.49
C LEU A 180 -11.79 -14.21 12.48
N PHE A 181 -11.39 -13.00 12.07
CA PHE A 181 -12.29 -11.86 12.07
C PHE A 181 -12.84 -11.59 10.67
N LYS A 182 -14.11 -11.92 10.44
CA LYS A 182 -14.86 -11.34 9.33
C LYS A 182 -15.15 -9.88 9.68
N ILE A 183 -14.32 -8.96 9.19
CA ILE A 183 -14.44 -7.54 9.46
C ILE A 183 -15.38 -6.91 8.42
N PRO A 184 -16.57 -6.42 8.79
CA PRO A 184 -17.39 -5.63 7.89
C PRO A 184 -16.76 -4.24 7.74
N TYR A 185 -16.72 -3.71 6.51
CA TYR A 185 -16.11 -2.38 6.25
C TYR A 185 -17.14 -1.25 6.16
N ASP A 186 -18.35 -1.49 6.62
CA ASP A 186 -19.48 -0.57 6.63
C ASP A 186 -19.94 -0.19 8.06
N ASP A 187 -19.18 -0.57 9.08
CA ASP A 187 -19.47 -0.23 10.47
C ASP A 187 -19.15 1.23 10.76
N ILE A 188 -20.19 2.05 10.93
CA ILE A 188 -20.08 3.49 11.17
C ILE A 188 -19.39 3.80 12.50
N ASP A 189 -19.63 3.01 13.53
CA ASP A 189 -19.04 3.23 14.85
C ASP A 189 -17.51 3.13 14.80
N VAL A 190 -16.99 2.29 13.88
CA VAL A 190 -15.54 2.17 13.63
C VAL A 190 -14.99 3.45 13.03
N TYR A 191 -15.68 4.04 12.05
CA TYR A 191 -15.24 5.31 11.45
C TYR A 191 -15.29 6.46 12.46
N GLU A 192 -16.31 6.53 13.30
CA GLU A 192 -16.39 7.51 14.36
C GLU A 192 -15.26 7.36 15.38
N ASN A 193 -14.90 6.13 15.73
CA ASN A 193 -13.79 5.84 16.65
C ASN A 193 -12.37 6.05 16.06
N ILE A 194 -12.22 6.20 14.76
CA ILE A 194 -10.91 6.53 14.16
C ILE A 194 -10.38 7.86 14.73
N ASN A 195 -11.25 8.81 15.04
CA ASN A 195 -10.85 10.05 15.71
C ASN A 195 -10.31 9.80 17.13
N ASP A 196 -10.85 8.82 17.86
CA ASP A 196 -10.36 8.46 19.19
C ASP A 196 -8.98 7.79 19.14
N LEU A 197 -8.71 7.00 18.11
CA LEU A 197 -7.37 6.45 17.84
C LEU A 197 -6.33 7.58 17.68
N TYR A 198 -6.74 8.69 17.09
CA TYR A 198 -5.95 9.90 16.97
C TYR A 198 -5.64 10.53 18.35
N LEU A 199 -6.66 10.67 19.20
CA LEU A 199 -6.51 11.27 20.54
C LEU A 199 -5.62 10.47 21.49
N HIS A 200 -5.53 9.15 21.32
CA HIS A 200 -4.73 8.26 22.20
C HIS A 200 -3.31 7.96 21.71
N GLY A 201 -2.77 8.74 20.77
CA GLY A 201 -1.35 8.74 20.43
C GLY A 201 -0.87 7.62 19.48
N ILE A 202 -1.78 6.78 18.97
CA ILE A 202 -1.43 5.76 17.98
C ILE A 202 -1.21 6.40 16.61
N THR A 203 -2.07 7.35 16.25
CA THR A 203 -2.04 8.02 14.95
C THR A 203 -1.18 9.29 14.95
N THR A 204 -1.06 10.02 16.08
CA THR A 204 -0.29 11.27 16.17
C THR A 204 1.19 11.12 15.85
N LYS A 205 1.75 9.93 16.04
CA LYS A 205 3.15 9.62 15.71
C LYS A 205 3.34 9.12 14.29
N CYS A 206 2.25 8.76 13.61
CA CYS A 206 2.30 8.09 12.30
C CYS A 206 1.89 9.01 11.16
N TYR A 207 1.08 10.02 11.42
CA TYR A 207 0.51 10.88 10.39
C TYR A 207 0.95 12.35 10.53
N PRO A 208 1.18 13.04 9.41
CA PRO A 208 1.42 14.49 9.43
C PRO A 208 0.18 15.26 9.95
N PRO A 209 0.36 16.48 10.49
CA PRO A 209 -0.74 17.30 10.98
C PRO A 209 -1.88 17.50 9.99
N ILE A 210 -1.56 17.71 8.72
CA ILE A 210 -2.57 17.88 7.64
C ILE A 210 -3.45 16.65 7.46
N THR A 211 -2.88 15.43 7.56
CA THR A 211 -3.66 14.19 7.47
C THR A 211 -4.65 14.08 8.64
N LEU A 212 -4.21 14.47 9.82
CA LEU A 212 -5.02 14.43 11.02
C LEU A 212 -6.15 15.46 10.94
N GLU A 213 -5.86 16.64 10.39
CA GLU A 213 -6.86 17.66 10.13
C GLU A 213 -7.87 17.20 9.06
N ALA A 214 -7.40 16.53 8.00
CA ALA A 214 -8.25 15.96 6.97
C ALA A 214 -9.19 14.89 7.56
N LEU A 215 -8.71 13.97 8.38
CA LEU A 215 -9.56 12.99 9.09
C LEU A 215 -10.63 13.67 9.92
N ARG A 216 -10.26 14.71 10.68
CA ARG A 216 -11.18 15.45 11.54
C ARG A 216 -12.26 16.21 10.77
N LEU A 217 -11.91 16.82 9.64
CA LEU A 217 -12.82 17.66 8.85
C LEU A 217 -13.67 16.84 7.88
N ILE A 218 -13.10 15.83 7.23
CA ILE A 218 -13.80 14.97 6.27
C ILE A 218 -14.76 14.03 7.00
N ARG A 219 -14.38 13.55 8.20
CA ARG A 219 -15.16 12.58 8.99
C ARG A 219 -15.60 11.40 8.13
N PRO A 220 -14.64 10.57 7.66
CA PRO A 220 -14.93 9.49 6.72
C PRO A 220 -15.96 8.52 7.28
N THR A 221 -16.85 8.06 6.40
CA THR A 221 -17.90 7.06 6.68
C THR A 221 -17.76 5.82 5.81
N SER A 222 -16.72 5.79 4.98
CA SER A 222 -16.37 4.67 4.10
C SER A 222 -14.86 4.55 3.91
N LEU A 223 -14.39 3.37 3.47
CA LEU A 223 -12.97 3.18 3.13
C LEU A 223 -12.48 4.12 2.02
N ASN A 224 -13.35 4.49 1.08
CA ASN A 224 -12.98 5.44 0.05
C ASN A 224 -12.72 6.83 0.64
N GLU A 225 -13.63 7.35 1.46
CA GLU A 225 -13.46 8.64 2.13
C GLU A 225 -12.26 8.61 3.10
N LEU A 226 -12.05 7.49 3.80
CA LEU A 226 -10.87 7.30 4.65
C LEU A 226 -9.58 7.35 3.82
N THR A 227 -9.58 6.71 2.64
CA THR A 227 -8.46 6.76 1.69
C THR A 227 -8.20 8.19 1.23
N GLU A 228 -9.23 8.95 0.92
CA GLU A 228 -9.11 10.34 0.49
C GLU A 228 -8.57 11.24 1.61
N ALA A 229 -9.05 11.06 2.84
CA ALA A 229 -8.53 11.78 4.00
C ALA A 229 -7.04 11.48 4.25
N LEU A 230 -6.64 10.22 4.13
CA LEU A 230 -5.24 9.80 4.28
C LEU A 230 -4.32 10.23 3.13
N ALA A 231 -4.86 10.67 2.00
CA ALA A 231 -4.07 11.16 0.87
C ALA A 231 -3.47 12.55 1.08
N PHE A 232 -3.96 13.31 2.06
CA PHE A 232 -3.38 14.59 2.44
C PHE A 232 -2.14 14.35 3.33
N LYS A 233 -0.94 14.40 2.73
CA LYS A 233 0.34 14.05 3.40
C LYS A 233 1.29 15.24 3.57
N SER A 234 1.00 16.39 2.95
CA SER A 234 1.89 17.55 2.95
C SER A 234 1.13 18.82 3.30
N GLU A 235 1.70 19.67 4.14
CA GLU A 235 1.14 20.97 4.51
C GLU A 235 0.82 21.87 3.28
N ASN A 236 1.51 21.65 2.16
CA ASN A 236 1.22 22.34 0.91
C ASN A 236 -0.15 21.96 0.29
N GLN A 237 -0.81 20.93 0.82
CA GLN A 237 -2.12 20.47 0.35
C GLN A 237 -3.28 21.10 1.16
N TYR A 238 -3.02 22.08 2.04
CA TYR A 238 -4.08 22.68 2.86
C TYR A 238 -5.15 23.36 2.00
N ASP A 239 -4.75 24.08 0.97
CA ASP A 239 -5.70 24.74 0.04
C ASP A 239 -6.53 23.68 -0.72
N ASP A 240 -5.92 22.55 -1.07
CA ASP A 240 -6.60 21.44 -1.72
C ASP A 240 -7.59 20.75 -0.77
N LEU A 241 -7.24 20.61 0.51
CA LEU A 241 -8.16 20.10 1.54
C LEU A 241 -9.38 21.02 1.69
N MET A 242 -9.17 22.32 1.77
CA MET A 242 -10.27 23.29 1.85
C MET A 242 -11.14 23.27 0.60
N LYS A 243 -10.53 23.16 -0.58
CA LYS A 243 -11.24 23.02 -1.86
C LYS A 243 -12.04 21.72 -1.90
N TYR A 244 -11.47 20.62 -1.47
CA TYR A 244 -12.15 19.32 -1.36
C TYR A 244 -13.42 19.44 -0.51
N LEU A 245 -13.32 20.03 0.68
CA LEU A 245 -14.43 20.20 1.61
C LEU A 245 -15.53 21.11 1.04
N MET A 246 -15.17 22.21 0.43
CA MET A 246 -16.13 23.14 -0.19
C MET A 246 -16.85 22.48 -1.37
N ASN A 247 -16.13 21.79 -2.25
CA ASN A 247 -16.73 21.10 -3.38
C ASN A 247 -17.62 19.92 -2.94
N ARG A 248 -17.23 19.20 -1.89
CA ARG A 248 -18.05 18.14 -1.28
C ARG A 248 -19.34 18.71 -0.71
N LEU A 249 -19.26 19.83 0.01
CA LEU A 249 -20.43 20.49 0.60
C LEU A 249 -21.43 20.99 -0.46
N HIS A 250 -20.92 21.52 -1.56
CA HIS A 250 -21.75 22.08 -2.64
C HIS A 250 -22.07 21.06 -3.75
N GLU A 251 -21.59 19.83 -3.64
CA GLU A 251 -21.73 18.77 -4.65
C GLU A 251 -21.31 19.22 -6.06
N ASN A 252 -20.36 20.13 -6.15
CA ASN A 252 -19.93 20.73 -7.40
C ASN A 252 -18.45 21.09 -7.37
N PHE A 253 -17.80 21.07 -8.55
CA PHE A 253 -16.45 21.56 -8.76
C PHE A 253 -16.30 22.17 -10.15
N THR A 254 -15.27 22.99 -10.33
CA THR A 254 -15.00 23.64 -11.60
C THR A 254 -14.48 22.64 -12.63
N SER A 255 -15.21 22.48 -13.73
CA SER A 255 -14.81 21.60 -14.85
C SER A 255 -13.43 21.98 -15.39
N THR A 256 -12.64 20.97 -15.73
CA THR A 256 -11.37 21.14 -16.42
C THR A 256 -11.53 21.46 -17.92
N GLY A 257 -12.73 21.23 -18.47
CA GLY A 257 -13.02 21.29 -19.89
C GLY A 257 -12.76 19.96 -20.62
N ARG A 258 -12.50 18.88 -19.87
CA ARG A 258 -12.37 17.52 -20.39
C ARG A 258 -13.22 16.57 -19.56
N SER A 259 -14.23 15.98 -20.18
CA SER A 259 -15.18 15.10 -19.52
C SER A 259 -14.51 13.88 -18.86
N GLU A 260 -13.51 13.29 -19.51
CA GLU A 260 -12.79 12.13 -19.00
C GLU A 260 -11.97 12.46 -17.72
N VAL A 261 -11.44 13.68 -17.66
CA VAL A 261 -10.72 14.17 -16.47
C VAL A 261 -11.70 14.56 -15.37
N ASP A 262 -12.80 15.22 -15.76
CA ASP A 262 -13.84 15.65 -14.81
C ASP A 262 -14.54 14.46 -14.17
N GLU A 263 -14.86 13.40 -14.95
CA GLU A 263 -15.41 12.15 -14.43
C GLU A 263 -14.46 11.51 -13.39
N MET A 264 -13.17 11.43 -13.71
CA MET A 264 -12.16 10.90 -12.79
C MET A 264 -12.01 11.74 -11.52
N LEU A 265 -12.04 13.07 -11.64
CA LEU A 265 -11.92 14.01 -10.50
C LEU A 265 -13.21 14.12 -9.68
N SER A 266 -14.37 13.74 -10.23
CA SER A 266 -15.65 13.77 -9.49
C SER A 266 -15.58 12.93 -8.22
N HIS A 267 -14.90 11.80 -8.24
CA HIS A 267 -14.69 10.92 -7.09
C HIS A 267 -13.87 11.55 -5.96
N THR A 268 -13.10 12.58 -6.25
CA THR A 268 -12.29 13.34 -5.27
C THR A 268 -12.69 14.81 -5.23
N HIS A 269 -13.94 15.10 -5.53
CA HIS A 269 -14.54 16.45 -5.48
C HIS A 269 -13.70 17.51 -6.22
N GLY A 270 -13.15 17.16 -7.38
CA GLY A 270 -12.36 18.08 -8.22
C GLY A 270 -10.95 18.36 -7.74
N VAL A 271 -10.41 17.56 -6.83
CA VAL A 271 -9.04 17.68 -6.33
C VAL A 271 -8.19 16.50 -6.82
N VAL A 272 -6.94 16.76 -7.18
CA VAL A 272 -5.99 15.72 -7.59
C VAL A 272 -5.29 15.18 -6.34
N LEU A 273 -5.73 14.02 -5.88
CA LEU A 273 -5.19 13.36 -4.68
C LEU A 273 -4.24 12.20 -5.00
N PHE A 274 -4.37 11.59 -6.19
CA PHE A 274 -3.67 10.35 -6.52
C PHE A 274 -2.84 10.46 -7.79
N SER A 275 -1.74 9.71 -7.86
CA SER A 275 -0.78 9.72 -8.97
C SER A 275 -1.42 9.43 -10.34
N LYS A 276 -2.41 8.54 -10.41
CA LYS A 276 -3.14 8.26 -11.65
C LYS A 276 -3.91 9.48 -12.14
N GLN A 277 -4.59 10.20 -11.24
CA GLN A 277 -5.29 11.44 -11.58
C GLN A 277 -4.33 12.49 -12.13
N ARG A 278 -3.17 12.64 -11.48
CA ARG A 278 -2.11 13.53 -11.96
C ARG A 278 -1.64 13.16 -13.37
N THR A 279 -1.39 11.87 -13.61
CA THR A 279 -0.93 11.38 -14.90
C THR A 279 -1.97 11.66 -16.01
N GLU A 280 -3.25 11.41 -15.74
CA GLU A 280 -4.30 11.70 -16.71
C GLU A 280 -4.46 13.21 -16.96
N CYS A 281 -4.41 14.04 -15.92
CA CYS A 281 -4.39 15.49 -16.11
C CYS A 281 -3.23 15.94 -17.00
N LEU A 282 -2.02 15.44 -16.76
CA LEU A 282 -0.83 15.77 -17.54
C LEU A 282 -0.90 15.27 -18.99
N LYS A 283 -1.48 14.10 -19.24
CA LYS A 283 -1.66 13.53 -20.59
C LYS A 283 -2.35 14.55 -21.52
N TRP A 284 -3.43 15.15 -21.05
CA TRP A 284 -4.20 16.12 -21.82
C TRP A 284 -3.54 17.50 -21.96
N THR A 285 -2.40 17.75 -21.32
CA THR A 285 -1.61 18.96 -21.61
C THR A 285 -0.86 18.88 -22.95
N ASN A 286 -0.80 17.69 -23.56
CA ASN A 286 -0.19 17.54 -24.88
C ASN A 286 -1.10 18.11 -25.96
N ARG A 287 -0.57 19.05 -26.74
CA ARG A 287 -1.29 19.75 -27.83
C ARG A 287 -1.89 18.80 -28.86
N SER A 288 -1.29 17.66 -29.10
CA SER A 288 -1.73 16.69 -30.11
C SER A 288 -3.14 16.11 -29.88
N TYR A 289 -3.67 16.23 -28.68
CA TYR A 289 -5.03 15.76 -28.33
C TYR A 289 -6.13 16.82 -28.55
N TRP A 290 -5.78 18.01 -29.08
CA TRP A 290 -6.69 19.12 -29.18
C TRP A 290 -6.77 19.64 -30.63
N SER A 291 -7.97 19.93 -31.09
CA SER A 291 -8.22 20.60 -32.37
C SER A 291 -8.19 22.12 -32.25
N ASP A 292 -8.58 22.63 -31.09
CA ASP A 292 -8.67 24.06 -30.79
C ASP A 292 -7.53 24.52 -29.87
N GLU A 293 -6.90 25.64 -30.21
CA GLU A 293 -5.78 26.22 -29.46
C GLU A 293 -6.23 26.88 -28.17
N ASP A 294 -7.35 27.60 -28.20
CA ASP A 294 -7.85 28.36 -27.04
C ASP A 294 -8.36 27.39 -25.96
N GLU A 295 -9.03 26.32 -26.36
CA GLU A 295 -9.46 25.25 -25.45
C GLU A 295 -8.26 24.56 -24.79
N TRP A 296 -7.21 24.26 -25.54
CA TRP A 296 -5.98 23.67 -25.00
C TRP A 296 -5.29 24.60 -23.99
N GLN A 297 -5.14 25.88 -24.30
CA GLN A 297 -4.53 26.84 -23.39
C GLN A 297 -5.37 27.01 -22.10
N ALA A 298 -6.69 27.10 -22.24
CA ALA A 298 -7.60 27.17 -21.10
C ALA A 298 -7.49 25.93 -20.20
N TYR A 299 -7.39 24.73 -20.78
CA TYR A 299 -7.17 23.48 -20.05
C TYR A 299 -5.83 23.50 -19.29
N LYS A 300 -4.73 23.86 -19.96
CA LYS A 300 -3.41 23.94 -19.34
C LYS A 300 -3.38 24.84 -18.10
N GLU A 301 -3.98 26.03 -18.18
CA GLU A 301 -4.02 26.95 -17.04
C GLU A 301 -4.85 26.38 -15.88
N ARG A 302 -5.98 25.71 -16.17
CA ARG A 302 -6.80 25.07 -15.13
C ARG A 302 -6.04 23.93 -14.45
N VAL A 303 -5.43 23.05 -15.23
CA VAL A 303 -4.68 21.90 -14.71
C VAL A 303 -3.42 22.32 -13.94
N LYS A 304 -2.74 23.39 -14.37
CA LYS A 304 -1.61 23.96 -13.64
C LYS A 304 -1.99 24.36 -12.21
N GLY A 305 -3.20 24.90 -12.04
CA GLY A 305 -3.76 25.19 -10.71
C GLY A 305 -4.02 23.92 -9.87
N LEU A 306 -4.49 22.85 -10.51
CA LEU A 306 -4.78 21.57 -9.84
C LEU A 306 -3.53 20.76 -9.44
N LEU A 307 -2.41 20.98 -10.12
CA LEU A 307 -1.18 20.20 -9.91
C LEU A 307 -0.16 20.86 -8.96
N LYS A 308 -0.54 21.92 -8.27
CA LYS A 308 0.33 22.65 -7.32
C LYS A 308 0.63 21.87 -6.04
N ALA A 309 -0.21 20.87 -5.72
CA ALA A 309 -0.10 20.09 -4.51
C ALA A 309 1.19 19.29 -4.40
N GLY A 310 1.56 18.99 -3.17
CA GLY A 310 2.74 18.23 -2.78
C GLY A 310 2.78 16.77 -3.30
N PRO A 311 3.50 15.89 -2.64
CA PRO A 311 3.67 14.51 -3.10
C PRO A 311 2.31 13.82 -3.22
N ILE A 312 2.08 13.23 -4.40
CA ILE A 312 0.84 12.51 -4.71
C ILE A 312 1.19 11.02 -4.79
N GLU A 313 0.56 10.26 -3.91
CA GLU A 313 0.80 8.83 -3.78
C GLU A 313 -0.15 7.99 -4.66
N ASN A 314 0.14 6.71 -4.78
CA ASN A 314 -0.75 5.79 -5.49
C ASN A 314 -2.01 5.52 -4.65
N LYS A 315 -3.19 5.50 -5.28
CA LYS A 315 -4.46 5.22 -4.58
C LYS A 315 -4.44 3.87 -3.86
N CYS A 316 -3.85 2.85 -4.47
CA CYS A 316 -3.80 1.51 -3.87
C CYS A 316 -2.99 1.49 -2.56
N ASP A 317 -1.92 2.27 -2.47
CA ASP A 317 -1.07 2.33 -1.28
C ASP A 317 -1.80 3.02 -0.13
N ILE A 318 -2.46 4.14 -0.42
CA ILE A 318 -3.28 4.86 0.58
C ILE A 318 -4.51 4.02 0.98
N TYR A 319 -5.12 3.31 0.04
CA TYR A 319 -6.24 2.42 0.34
C TYR A 319 -5.83 1.27 1.28
N LEU A 320 -4.67 0.68 1.07
CA LEU A 320 -4.12 -0.33 1.98
C LEU A 320 -3.88 0.25 3.38
N GLU A 321 -3.39 1.48 3.45
CA GLU A 321 -3.21 2.21 4.72
C GLU A 321 -4.56 2.45 5.42
N ALA A 322 -5.58 2.88 4.68
CA ALA A 322 -6.95 3.07 5.17
C ALA A 322 -7.56 1.77 5.69
N HIS A 323 -7.42 0.70 4.93
CA HIS A 323 -7.86 -0.64 5.29
C HIS A 323 -7.22 -1.12 6.61
N ASN A 324 -5.92 -0.92 6.76
CA ASN A 324 -5.21 -1.29 7.98
C ASN A 324 -5.64 -0.45 9.19
N LEU A 325 -5.85 0.85 8.99
CA LEU A 325 -6.34 1.74 10.04
C LEU A 325 -7.74 1.33 10.48
N TYR A 326 -8.63 1.03 9.53
CA TYR A 326 -9.98 0.57 9.81
C TYR A 326 -9.99 -0.75 10.61
N LYS A 327 -9.23 -1.76 10.17
CA LYS A 327 -9.09 -3.03 10.89
C LYS A 327 -8.64 -2.84 12.33
N LEU A 328 -7.65 -1.97 12.54
CA LEU A 328 -7.15 -1.66 13.87
C LEU A 328 -8.23 -1.02 14.76
N ALA A 329 -8.99 -0.08 14.22
CA ALA A 329 -10.08 0.58 14.90
C ALA A 329 -11.21 -0.42 15.23
N TYR A 330 -11.57 -1.28 14.29
CA TYR A 330 -12.58 -2.34 14.47
C TYR A 330 -12.21 -3.29 15.61
N ILE A 331 -10.99 -3.80 15.62
CA ILE A 331 -10.54 -4.74 16.66
C ILE A 331 -10.49 -4.05 18.02
N ARG A 332 -10.05 -2.81 18.06
CA ARG A 332 -10.07 -2.03 19.31
C ARG A 332 -11.49 -1.86 19.87
N LEU A 333 -12.45 -1.59 19.00
CA LEU A 333 -13.85 -1.34 19.40
C LEU A 333 -14.55 -2.62 19.85
N HIS A 334 -14.45 -3.68 19.04
CA HIS A 334 -15.22 -4.92 19.25
C HIS A 334 -14.50 -5.99 20.05
N TYR A 335 -13.17 -5.92 20.13
CA TYR A 335 -12.31 -6.90 20.80
C TYR A 335 -11.23 -6.23 21.68
N PRO A 336 -11.62 -5.39 22.66
CA PRO A 336 -10.68 -4.59 23.44
C PRO A 336 -9.67 -5.41 24.23
N ASP A 337 -10.06 -6.60 24.70
CA ASP A 337 -9.17 -7.50 25.44
C ASP A 337 -8.08 -8.06 24.53
N GLN A 338 -8.44 -8.53 23.34
CA GLN A 338 -7.50 -9.00 22.33
C GLN A 338 -6.58 -7.88 21.88
N TYR A 339 -7.13 -6.68 21.63
CA TYR A 339 -6.35 -5.49 21.31
C TYR A 339 -5.33 -5.16 22.40
N SER A 340 -5.74 -5.19 23.67
CA SER A 340 -4.87 -4.94 24.81
C SER A 340 -3.82 -6.02 24.98
N ASN A 341 -4.15 -7.28 24.78
CA ASN A 341 -3.20 -8.39 24.83
C ASN A 341 -2.14 -8.25 23.73
N ILE A 342 -2.54 -7.89 22.50
CA ILE A 342 -1.64 -7.66 21.38
C ILE A 342 -0.67 -6.49 21.67
N LEU A 343 -1.15 -5.41 22.28
CA LEU A 343 -0.29 -4.28 22.65
C LEU A 343 0.63 -4.60 23.84
N ASN A 344 0.23 -5.51 24.71
CA ASN A 344 0.94 -5.84 25.97
C ASN A 344 1.78 -7.11 25.87
N THR A 345 1.71 -7.89 24.78
CA THR A 345 2.62 -9.03 24.56
C THR A 345 4.07 -8.54 24.54
N LYS A 346 4.81 -8.98 25.57
CA LYS A 346 6.21 -8.59 25.86
C LYS A 346 7.18 -9.20 24.87
#